data_cb83577eb8b47c4ca3fdf110e5b4387e
#
_entry.id   cb83577eb8b47c4ca3fdf110e5b4387e
#
_cell.length_a   1.000
_cell.length_b   1.000
_cell.length_c   1.000
_cell.angle_alpha   90.00
_cell.angle_beta   90.00
_cell.angle_gamma   90.00
#
_symmetry.space_group_name_H-M   'P 1'
#
loop_
_entity.id
_entity.type
_entity.pdbx_description
1 polymer ?
#
loop_
_entity_poly.entity_id
_entity_poly.type
_entity_poly.pdbx_seq_one_letter_code
_entity_poly.pdbx_strand_id
1 'polypeptide(L)'
;SHKALFNAHRAMAHGGCVVLEAPCPEGLGDEGFRRWIRKADPVVICRELRASVEILGQTALSTLTRGRDTILVTGLNTTDAADLGIETAPDIRIALEKALGRLSRAGRKDPSWCLFPEARHLLPFTG
;
A
#
# COMPACT_ATOMS: atom_id res chain seq x y z
N SER A 1 9.67 -0.89 0.02
CA SER A 1 8.37 -0.27 -0.36
C SER A 1 7.41 -0.09 0.82
N HIS A 2 7.45 -0.95 1.85
CA HIS A 2 6.59 -0.80 3.03
C HIS A 2 6.76 0.56 3.74
N LYS A 3 8.00 1.02 3.94
CA LYS A 3 8.24 2.35 4.54
C LYS A 3 7.68 3.49 3.69
N ALA A 4 7.81 3.39 2.38
CA ALA A 4 7.25 4.39 1.46
C ALA A 4 5.72 4.45 1.58
N LEU A 5 5.07 3.31 1.60
CA LEU A 5 3.63 3.21 1.79
C LEU A 5 3.19 3.83 3.13
N PHE A 6 3.87 3.47 4.20
CA PHE A 6 3.59 4.01 5.53
C PHE A 6 3.73 5.53 5.57
N ASN A 7 4.83 6.05 5.03
CA ASN A 7 5.10 7.49 5.03
C ASN A 7 4.08 8.26 4.18
N ALA A 8 3.72 7.75 3.01
CA ALA A 8 2.73 8.37 2.14
C ALA A 8 1.36 8.45 2.81
N HIS A 9 0.94 7.39 3.50
CA HIS A 9 -0.33 7.40 4.23
C HIS A 9 -0.39 8.41 5.37
N ARG A 10 0.75 8.76 5.96
CA ARG A 10 0.79 9.82 6.99
C ARG A 10 0.46 11.19 6.43
N ALA A 11 0.75 11.43 5.17
CA ALA A 11 0.45 12.70 4.49
C ALA A 11 -0.94 12.71 3.84
N MET A 12 -1.57 11.56 3.72
CA MET A 12 -2.85 11.42 3.03
C MET A 12 -3.99 12.00 3.87
N ALA A 13 -4.81 12.84 3.25
CA ALA A 13 -6.06 13.31 3.86
C ALA A 13 -7.06 12.14 3.97
N HIS A 14 -8.00 12.25 4.89
CA HIS A 14 -9.08 11.28 5.02
C HIS A 14 -9.84 11.14 3.70
N GLY A 15 -10.01 9.91 3.23
CA GLY A 15 -10.65 9.64 1.94
C GLY A 15 -9.75 9.88 0.72
N GLY A 16 -8.45 10.10 0.92
CA GLY A 16 -7.48 10.26 -0.15
C GLY A 16 -7.08 8.94 -0.82
N CYS A 17 -6.12 9.01 -1.72
CA CYS A 17 -5.57 7.85 -2.41
C CYS A 17 -4.06 8.00 -2.55
N VAL A 18 -3.35 6.91 -2.32
CA VAL A 18 -1.90 6.84 -2.53
C VAL A 18 -1.62 6.12 -3.83
N VAL A 19 -0.79 6.72 -4.68
CA VAL A 19 -0.19 6.03 -5.83
C VAL A 19 1.27 5.75 -5.47
N LEU A 20 1.64 4.49 -5.41
CA LEU A 20 2.97 4.05 -5.04
C LEU A 20 3.65 3.36 -6.22
N GLU A 21 4.80 3.85 -6.62
CA GLU A 21 5.65 3.18 -7.59
C GLU A 21 6.68 2.34 -6.85
N ALA A 22 6.62 1.03 -7.05
CA ALA A 22 7.55 0.08 -6.42
C ALA A 22 7.79 -1.09 -7.37
N PRO A 23 8.91 -1.10 -8.09
CA PRO A 23 9.21 -2.14 -9.10
C PRO A 23 9.22 -3.56 -8.54
N CYS A 24 9.67 -3.76 -7.31
CA CYS A 24 9.69 -5.06 -6.62
C CYS A 24 10.34 -6.18 -7.46
N PRO A 25 11.58 -6.02 -7.95
CA PRO A 25 12.21 -7.00 -8.86
C PRO A 25 12.39 -8.39 -8.23
N GLU A 26 12.43 -8.47 -6.91
CA GLU A 26 12.55 -9.73 -6.16
C GLU A 26 11.20 -10.29 -5.70
N GLY A 27 10.11 -9.81 -6.26
CA GLY A 27 8.75 -10.21 -5.85
C GLY A 27 8.41 -9.70 -4.45
N LEU A 28 7.70 -10.50 -3.67
CA LEU A 28 7.33 -10.17 -2.28
C LEU A 28 8.48 -10.34 -1.29
N GLY A 29 9.61 -10.90 -1.73
CA GLY A 29 10.79 -11.10 -0.90
C GLY A 29 10.64 -12.25 0.08
N ASP A 30 10.66 -11.97 1.37
CA ASP A 30 10.70 -12.96 2.45
C ASP A 30 9.50 -13.91 2.47
N GLU A 31 9.75 -15.21 2.61
CA GLU A 31 8.70 -16.23 2.68
C GLU A 31 7.84 -16.09 3.94
N GLY A 32 8.39 -15.60 5.03
CA GLY A 32 7.63 -15.29 6.24
C GLY A 32 6.59 -14.19 5.99
N PHE A 33 6.96 -13.16 5.26
CA PHE A 33 6.01 -12.11 4.84
C PHE A 33 4.91 -12.68 3.94
N ARG A 34 5.27 -13.53 2.96
CA ARG A 34 4.30 -14.20 2.08
C ARG A 34 3.28 -15.01 2.88
N ARG A 35 3.74 -15.76 3.86
CA ARG A 35 2.87 -16.57 4.71
C ARG A 35 1.86 -15.71 5.46
N TRP A 36 2.30 -14.58 6.01
CA TRP A 36 1.41 -13.66 6.72
C TRP A 36 0.42 -12.96 5.79
N ILE A 37 0.90 -12.42 4.65
CA ILE A 37 0.05 -11.66 3.72
C ILE A 37 -1.05 -12.54 3.10
N ARG A 38 -0.78 -13.82 2.87
CA ARG A 38 -1.74 -14.78 2.32
C ARG A 38 -2.92 -15.07 3.23
N LYS A 39 -2.84 -14.75 4.50
CA LYS A 39 -3.99 -14.85 5.41
C LYS A 39 -5.11 -13.90 5.00
N ALA A 40 -4.80 -12.83 4.30
CA ALA A 40 -5.71 -11.88 3.66
C ALA A 40 -6.74 -11.20 4.58
N ASP A 41 -6.78 -11.53 5.85
CA ASP A 41 -7.73 -11.02 6.82
C ASP A 41 -7.01 -10.32 7.99
N PRO A 42 -7.12 -8.98 8.09
CA PRO A 42 -6.50 -8.24 9.20
C PRO A 42 -6.93 -8.72 10.58
N VAL A 43 -8.16 -9.17 10.73
CA VAL A 43 -8.67 -9.66 12.03
C VAL A 43 -7.96 -10.94 12.45
N VAL A 44 -7.76 -11.87 11.51
CA VAL A 44 -7.03 -13.11 11.77
C VAL A 44 -5.58 -12.82 12.12
N ILE A 45 -4.93 -11.93 11.37
CA ILE A 45 -3.55 -11.53 11.63
C ILE A 45 -3.42 -10.88 13.00
N CYS A 46 -4.31 -9.96 13.36
CA CYS A 46 -4.32 -9.35 14.69
C CYS A 46 -4.44 -10.39 15.80
N ARG A 47 -5.33 -11.36 15.63
CA ARG A 47 -5.52 -12.42 16.62
C ARG A 47 -4.25 -13.24 16.82
N GLU A 48 -3.60 -13.64 15.73
CA GLU A 48 -2.37 -14.42 15.81
C GLU A 48 -1.20 -13.61 16.38
N LEU A 49 -1.10 -12.32 16.06
CA LEU A 49 -0.07 -11.44 16.60
C LEU A 49 -0.23 -11.21 18.12
N ARG A 50 -1.44 -11.26 18.65
CA ARG A 50 -1.66 -11.20 20.10
C ARG A 50 -1.10 -12.42 20.82
N ALA A 51 -1.11 -13.57 20.19
CA ALA A 51 -0.55 -14.80 20.74
C ALA A 51 0.97 -14.87 20.58
N SER A 52 1.50 -14.36 19.45
CA SER A 52 2.94 -14.40 19.16
C SER A 52 3.31 -13.21 18.27
N VAL A 53 4.02 -12.24 18.82
CA VAL A 53 4.41 -11.02 18.09
C VAL A 53 5.52 -11.33 17.10
N GLU A 54 5.29 -11.06 15.81
CA GLU A 54 6.27 -11.18 14.73
C GLU A 54 6.28 -9.93 13.88
N ILE A 55 7.49 -9.42 13.55
CA ILE A 55 7.66 -8.19 12.76
C ILE A 55 7.05 -8.33 11.37
N LEU A 56 7.24 -9.47 10.71
CA LEU A 56 6.70 -9.72 9.37
C LEU A 56 5.16 -9.77 9.37
N GLY A 57 4.57 -10.27 10.43
CA GLY A 57 3.13 -10.22 10.62
C GLY A 57 2.59 -8.80 10.80
N GLN A 58 3.29 -7.98 11.55
CA GLN A 58 2.95 -6.55 11.71
C GLN A 58 3.06 -5.80 10.39
N THR A 59 4.09 -6.10 9.59
CA THR A 59 4.27 -5.52 8.26
C THR A 59 3.15 -5.94 7.32
N ALA A 60 2.75 -7.20 7.33
CA ALA A 60 1.64 -7.70 6.52
C ALA A 60 0.32 -7.04 6.90
N LEU A 61 0.04 -6.92 8.19
CA LEU A 61 -1.15 -6.23 8.69
C LEU A 61 -1.22 -4.79 8.21
N SER A 62 -0.11 -4.06 8.35
CA SER A 62 0.02 -2.69 7.89
C SER A 62 -0.20 -2.56 6.38
N THR A 63 0.35 -3.48 5.61
CA THR A 63 0.21 -3.51 4.14
C THR A 63 -1.25 -3.74 3.73
N LEU A 64 -1.91 -4.72 4.32
CA LEU A 64 -3.32 -5.02 4.02
C LEU A 64 -4.24 -3.85 4.39
N THR A 65 -4.00 -3.24 5.53
CA THR A 65 -4.82 -2.13 6.02
C THR A 65 -4.70 -0.90 5.10
N ARG A 66 -3.47 -0.55 4.71
CA ARG A 66 -3.19 0.63 3.87
C ARG A 66 -3.40 0.37 2.39
N GLY A 67 -3.36 -0.89 1.96
CA GLY A 67 -3.51 -1.26 0.56
C GLY A 67 -4.85 -0.85 -0.04
N ARG A 68 -5.88 -0.74 0.76
CA ARG A 68 -7.23 -0.34 0.31
C ARG A 68 -7.25 1.02 -0.37
N ASP A 69 -6.45 1.95 0.14
CA ASP A 69 -6.39 3.33 -0.36
C ASP A 69 -5.18 3.54 -1.27
N THR A 70 -4.60 2.46 -1.77
CA THR A 70 -3.37 2.49 -2.56
C THR A 70 -3.59 1.89 -3.94
N ILE A 71 -2.93 2.47 -4.93
CA ILE A 71 -2.75 1.90 -6.28
C ILE A 71 -1.26 1.70 -6.46
N LEU A 72 -0.85 0.49 -6.80
CA LEU A 72 0.55 0.09 -6.90
C LEU A 72 0.97 -0.01 -8.36
N VAL A 73 1.98 0.78 -8.75
CA VAL A 73 2.67 0.62 -10.04
C VAL A 73 3.86 -0.31 -9.79
N THR A 74 3.81 -1.52 -10.33
CA THR A 74 4.75 -2.56 -9.96
C THR A 74 5.04 -3.54 -11.08
N GLY A 75 6.20 -4.19 -11.00
CA GLY A 75 6.57 -5.32 -11.84
C GLY A 75 6.27 -6.69 -11.24
N LEU A 76 5.52 -6.75 -10.14
CA LEU A 76 5.12 -8.02 -9.53
C LEU A 76 4.33 -8.89 -10.50
N ASN A 77 4.53 -10.20 -10.42
CA ASN A 77 3.70 -11.14 -11.17
C ASN A 77 2.24 -11.12 -10.63
N THR A 78 1.33 -11.70 -11.42
CA THR A 78 -0.10 -11.70 -11.09
C THR A 78 -0.42 -12.34 -9.74
N THR A 79 0.29 -13.43 -9.40
CA THR A 79 0.08 -14.14 -8.14
C THR A 79 0.49 -13.29 -6.93
N ASP A 80 1.68 -12.70 -6.98
CA ASP A 80 2.17 -11.85 -5.90
C ASP A 80 1.32 -10.59 -5.73
N ALA A 81 0.90 -9.98 -6.82
CA ALA A 81 0.00 -8.82 -6.79
C ALA A 81 -1.35 -9.17 -6.15
N ALA A 82 -1.91 -10.33 -6.48
CA ALA A 82 -3.15 -10.81 -5.88
C ALA A 82 -2.99 -11.07 -4.37
N ASP A 83 -1.88 -11.64 -3.95
CA ASP A 83 -1.59 -11.89 -2.53
C ASP A 83 -1.54 -10.60 -1.71
N LEU A 84 -1.02 -9.50 -2.29
CA LEU A 84 -1.01 -8.20 -1.62
C LEU A 84 -2.41 -7.60 -1.44
N GLY A 85 -3.37 -7.96 -2.28
CA GLY A 85 -4.71 -7.37 -2.24
C GLY A 85 -4.76 -5.88 -2.55
N ILE A 86 -3.73 -5.35 -3.22
CA ILE A 86 -3.63 -3.94 -3.61
C ILE A 86 -3.95 -3.83 -5.10
N GLU A 87 -4.76 -2.85 -5.49
CA GLU A 87 -5.00 -2.57 -6.90
C GLU A 87 -3.71 -2.17 -7.59
N THR A 88 -3.42 -2.76 -8.75
CA THR A 88 -2.20 -2.49 -9.50
C THR A 88 -2.48 -1.74 -10.79
N ALA A 89 -1.46 -1.04 -11.30
CA ALA A 89 -1.49 -0.39 -12.60
C ALA A 89 -0.15 -0.63 -13.31
N PRO A 90 -0.16 -0.71 -14.66
CA PRO A 90 1.06 -0.99 -15.42
C PRO A 90 2.03 0.20 -15.46
N ASP A 91 1.53 1.41 -15.33
CA ASP A 91 2.34 2.63 -15.32
C ASP A 91 1.70 3.73 -14.47
N ILE A 92 2.47 4.79 -14.25
CA ILE A 92 2.05 5.91 -13.39
C ILE A 92 0.84 6.64 -13.96
N ARG A 93 0.74 6.77 -15.29
CA ARG A 93 -0.37 7.46 -15.94
C ARG A 93 -1.70 6.75 -15.65
N ILE A 94 -1.74 5.45 -15.83
CA ILE A 94 -2.95 4.65 -15.56
C ILE A 94 -3.27 4.65 -14.06
N ALA A 95 -2.26 4.58 -13.21
CA ALA A 95 -2.44 4.67 -11.76
C ALA A 95 -3.08 6.01 -11.35
N LEU A 96 -2.63 7.10 -11.93
CA LEU A 96 -3.19 8.43 -11.66
C LEU A 96 -4.64 8.55 -12.15
N GLU A 97 -4.95 8.01 -13.33
CA GLU A 97 -6.32 7.97 -13.84
C GLU A 97 -7.25 7.19 -12.90
N LYS A 98 -6.79 6.04 -12.41
CA LYS A 98 -7.54 5.25 -11.44
C LYS A 98 -7.75 5.99 -10.13
N ALA A 99 -6.72 6.67 -9.62
CA ALA A 99 -6.79 7.47 -8.40
C ALA A 99 -7.79 8.61 -8.52
N LEU A 100 -7.74 9.35 -9.63
CA LEU A 100 -8.70 10.42 -9.92
C LEU A 100 -10.13 9.89 -10.03
N GLY A 101 -10.32 8.73 -10.64
CA GLY A 101 -11.61 8.06 -10.72
C GLY A 101 -12.17 7.71 -9.34
N ARG A 102 -11.33 7.18 -8.44
CA ARG A 102 -11.73 6.89 -7.05
C ARG A 102 -12.16 8.15 -6.31
N LEU A 103 -11.35 9.22 -6.42
CA LEU A 103 -11.62 10.50 -5.74
C LEU A 103 -12.89 11.16 -6.28
N SER A 104 -13.11 11.11 -7.59
CA SER A 104 -14.33 11.63 -8.22
C SER A 104 -15.58 10.90 -7.72
N ARG A 105 -15.54 9.57 -7.64
CA ARG A 105 -16.65 8.78 -7.11
C ARG A 105 -16.93 9.07 -5.63
N ALA A 106 -15.89 9.48 -4.89
CA ALA A 106 -16.03 9.91 -3.49
C ALA A 106 -16.45 11.37 -3.34
N GLY A 107 -16.75 12.08 -4.43
CA GLY A 107 -17.18 13.48 -4.43
C GLY A 107 -16.07 14.49 -4.33
N ARG A 108 -14.82 14.10 -4.53
CA ARG A 108 -13.65 15.00 -4.48
C ARG A 108 -13.30 15.47 -5.89
N LYS A 109 -13.57 16.75 -6.20
CA LYS A 109 -13.41 17.28 -7.57
C LYS A 109 -12.04 17.91 -7.82
N ASP A 110 -11.43 18.54 -6.83
CA ASP A 110 -10.13 19.24 -6.97
C ASP A 110 -9.17 18.74 -5.89
N PRO A 111 -8.63 17.51 -6.03
CA PRO A 111 -7.70 16.99 -5.03
C PRO A 111 -6.37 17.75 -5.08
N SER A 112 -5.79 18.01 -3.93
CA SER A 112 -4.42 18.46 -3.84
C SER A 112 -3.46 17.27 -3.94
N TRP A 113 -2.25 17.52 -4.41
CA TRP A 113 -1.23 16.53 -4.67
C TRP A 113 -0.01 16.73 -3.80
N CYS A 114 0.59 15.64 -3.38
CA CYS A 114 1.89 15.64 -2.75
C CYS A 114 2.76 14.56 -3.37
N LEU A 115 3.92 14.94 -3.89
CA LEU A 115 4.86 14.01 -4.51
C LEU A 115 6.03 13.75 -3.56
N PHE A 116 6.31 12.49 -3.29
CA PHE A 116 7.46 12.05 -2.48
C PHE A 116 8.44 11.28 -3.37
N PRO A 117 9.47 11.94 -3.92
CA PRO A 117 10.52 11.25 -4.65
C PRO A 117 11.25 10.32 -3.76
N GLU A 118 11.57 9.58 -3.25
CA GLU A 118 12.25 8.76 -2.23
C GLU A 118 11.45 8.66 -0.93
N ALA A 119 10.19 8.33 -1.05
CA ALA A 119 9.26 8.28 0.08
C ALA A 119 9.72 7.42 1.26
N ARG A 120 10.59 6.43 1.04
CA ARG A 120 11.12 5.59 2.13
C ARG A 120 12.02 6.35 3.10
N HIS A 121 12.55 7.49 2.69
CA HIS A 121 13.44 8.34 3.49
C HIS A 121 12.77 9.60 4.03
N LEU A 122 11.52 9.86 3.62
CA LEU A 122 10.79 11.07 3.99
C LEU A 122 9.73 10.74 5.03
N LEU A 123 9.68 11.55 6.08
CA LEU A 123 8.63 11.49 7.09
C LEU A 123 7.85 12.80 7.06
N PRO A 124 6.63 12.82 6.51
CA PRO A 124 5.85 14.04 6.43
C PRO A 124 5.33 14.47 7.82
N PHE A 125 5.35 15.77 8.04
CA PHE A 125 4.74 16.39 9.20
C PHE A 125 3.51 17.17 8.78
N THR A 126 2.42 16.99 9.50
CA THR A 126 1.23 17.83 9.41
C THR A 126 1.21 18.66 10.69
N GLY A 127 1.55 19.90 10.53
CA GLY A 127 1.73 20.69 11.69
C GLY A 127 0.97 21.90 11.82
#